data_fd8d94913631dd138682392553d8ae53
#
_entry.id   fd8d94913631dd138682392553d8ae53
#
_cell.length_a   1.000
_cell.length_b   1.000
_cell.length_c   1.000
_cell.angle_alpha   90.00
_cell.angle_beta   90.00
_cell.angle_gamma   90.00
#
_symmetry.space_group_name_H-M   'P 1'
#
loop_
_entity.id
_entity.type
_entity.pdbx_description
1 polymer ?
#
loop_
_entity_poly.entity_id
_entity_poly.type
_entity_poly.pdbx_seq_one_letter_code
_entity_poly.pdbx_strand_id
1 'polypeptide(L)'
;MKQILIVEDDSFLNKMLAYNMTADGYGVTSALNARTAAAAIRQREFDLVLLDINLPDGNGFEMCKLIKPQHPDTIVIFLTANDQESDQIRGYEAGAVDYITKPFVIGALQRKIKAMFTMLKHHKPAKDIYDDGRGAAACAPLWGFLY
;
A
#
# COMPACT_ATOMS: atom_id res chain seq x y z
N MET A 1 -9.77 -13.80 1.13
CA MET A 1 -8.43 -13.62 0.53
C MET A 1 -8.14 -12.14 0.40
N LYS A 2 -7.05 -11.69 0.97
CA LYS A 2 -6.63 -10.29 0.83
C LYS A 2 -6.12 -10.02 -0.58
N GLN A 3 -6.48 -8.88 -1.14
CA GLN A 3 -6.14 -8.49 -2.51
C GLN A 3 -5.04 -7.45 -2.51
N ILE A 4 -3.98 -7.71 -3.27
CA ILE A 4 -2.82 -6.83 -3.39
C ILE A 4 -2.66 -6.40 -4.84
N LEU A 5 -2.47 -5.10 -5.04
CA LEU A 5 -2.10 -4.54 -6.34
C LEU A 5 -0.62 -4.19 -6.30
N ILE A 6 0.12 -4.62 -7.31
CA ILE A 6 1.54 -4.29 -7.46
C ILE A 6 1.68 -3.36 -8.65
N VAL A 7 2.18 -2.15 -8.41
CA VAL A 7 2.40 -1.15 -9.46
C VAL A 7 3.90 -0.89 -9.57
N GLU A 8 4.53 -1.54 -10.53
CA GLU A 8 5.96 -1.53 -10.72
C GLU A 8 6.27 -1.76 -12.20
N ASP A 9 7.01 -0.85 -12.84
CA ASP A 9 7.30 -0.93 -14.27
C ASP A 9 8.42 -1.92 -14.62
N ASP A 10 9.28 -2.26 -13.67
CA ASP A 10 10.25 -3.34 -13.86
C ASP A 10 9.51 -4.68 -13.86
N SER A 11 9.35 -5.27 -15.04
CA SER A 11 8.55 -6.48 -15.18
C SER A 11 9.11 -7.66 -14.40
N PHE A 12 10.43 -7.77 -14.29
CA PHE A 12 11.07 -8.84 -13.52
C PHE A 12 10.75 -8.70 -12.03
N LEU A 13 10.94 -7.50 -11.49
CA LEU A 13 10.63 -7.23 -10.09
C LEU A 13 9.14 -7.43 -9.81
N ASN A 14 8.28 -6.96 -10.72
CA ASN A 14 6.84 -7.12 -10.58
C ASN A 14 6.47 -8.60 -10.49
N LYS A 15 7.01 -9.43 -11.39
CA LYS A 15 6.75 -10.88 -11.38
C LYS A 15 7.26 -11.54 -10.12
N MET A 16 8.44 -11.14 -9.63
CA MET A 16 9.01 -11.69 -8.40
C MET A 16 8.11 -11.36 -7.20
N LEU A 17 7.67 -10.12 -7.10
CA LEU A 17 6.76 -9.71 -6.03
C LEU A 17 5.43 -10.47 -6.12
N ALA A 18 4.87 -10.57 -7.32
CA ALA A 18 3.62 -11.28 -7.54
C ALA A 18 3.72 -12.75 -7.15
N TYR A 19 4.80 -13.40 -7.51
CA TYR A 19 5.04 -14.80 -7.15
C TYR A 19 5.06 -14.99 -5.64
N ASN A 20 5.83 -14.15 -4.94
CA ASN A 20 5.97 -14.28 -3.49
C ASN A 20 4.67 -13.95 -2.76
N MET A 21 3.94 -12.93 -3.19
CA MET A 21 2.67 -12.58 -2.56
C MET A 21 1.62 -13.65 -2.80
N THR A 22 1.58 -14.23 -3.99
CA THR A 22 0.67 -15.33 -4.31
C THR A 22 1.00 -16.55 -3.45
N ALA A 23 2.28 -16.85 -3.27
CA ALA A 23 2.72 -17.98 -2.43
C ALA A 23 2.28 -17.77 -0.96
N ASP A 24 2.19 -16.53 -0.52
CA ASP A 24 1.71 -16.21 0.84
C ASP A 24 0.19 -16.27 0.97
N GLY A 25 -0.53 -16.57 -0.09
CA GLY A 25 -1.97 -16.74 -0.04
C GLY A 25 -2.79 -15.52 -0.40
N TYR A 26 -2.19 -14.48 -0.98
CA TYR A 26 -2.90 -13.28 -1.39
C TYR A 26 -3.37 -13.39 -2.84
N GLY A 27 -4.48 -12.71 -3.15
CA GLY A 27 -4.84 -12.47 -4.55
C GLY A 27 -4.01 -11.30 -5.06
N VAL A 28 -3.40 -11.46 -6.24
CA VAL A 28 -2.46 -10.46 -6.75
C VAL A 28 -2.88 -9.99 -8.13
N THR A 29 -2.87 -8.68 -8.30
CA THR A 29 -3.01 -8.03 -9.60
C THR A 29 -1.74 -7.23 -9.86
N SER A 30 -1.19 -7.34 -11.06
CA SER A 30 0.02 -6.63 -11.45
C SER A 30 -0.30 -5.54 -12.45
N ALA A 31 0.31 -4.37 -12.27
CA ALA A 31 0.24 -3.25 -13.21
C ALA A 31 1.66 -2.75 -13.46
N LEU A 32 1.99 -2.50 -14.73
CA LEU A 32 3.33 -2.05 -15.11
C LEU A 32 3.39 -0.53 -15.29
N ASN A 33 2.27 0.16 -15.16
CA ASN A 33 2.19 1.60 -15.35
C ASN A 33 0.98 2.17 -14.60
N ALA A 34 0.92 3.51 -14.55
CA ALA A 34 -0.14 4.19 -13.83
C ALA A 34 -1.52 3.97 -14.47
N ARG A 35 -1.58 3.93 -15.78
CA ARG A 35 -2.83 3.75 -16.51
C ARG A 35 -3.48 2.40 -16.18
N THR A 36 -2.70 1.34 -16.23
CA THR A 36 -3.18 -0.02 -15.90
C THR A 36 -3.59 -0.10 -14.44
N ALA A 37 -2.82 0.51 -13.55
CA ALA A 37 -3.13 0.54 -12.13
C ALA A 37 -4.44 1.28 -11.86
N ALA A 38 -4.65 2.42 -12.50
CA ALA A 38 -5.87 3.20 -12.35
C ALA A 38 -7.10 2.40 -12.80
N ALA A 39 -6.97 1.67 -13.90
CA ALA A 39 -8.05 0.81 -14.39
C ALA A 39 -8.39 -0.29 -13.38
N ALA A 40 -7.36 -0.91 -12.78
CA ALA A 40 -7.56 -1.96 -11.79
C ALA A 40 -8.27 -1.42 -10.54
N ILE A 41 -7.87 -0.24 -10.08
CA ILE A 41 -8.46 0.39 -8.90
C ILE A 41 -9.95 0.71 -9.11
N ARG A 42 -10.33 1.08 -10.34
CA ARG A 42 -11.74 1.34 -10.65
C ARG A 42 -12.58 0.06 -10.68
N GLN A 43 -11.95 -1.07 -10.98
CA GLN A 43 -12.66 -2.35 -11.16
C GLN A 43 -12.86 -3.11 -9.84
N ARG A 44 -11.97 -2.94 -8.87
CA ARG A 44 -12.06 -3.65 -7.60
C ARG A 44 -11.35 -2.90 -6.50
N GLU A 45 -11.69 -3.24 -5.28
CA GLU A 45 -10.99 -2.74 -4.11
C GLU A 45 -9.79 -3.63 -3.81
N PHE A 46 -8.70 -3.00 -3.39
CA PHE A 46 -7.52 -3.71 -2.93
C PHE A 46 -7.31 -3.44 -1.45
N ASP A 47 -6.80 -4.44 -0.76
CA ASP A 47 -6.46 -4.31 0.65
C ASP A 47 -5.13 -3.60 0.81
N LEU A 48 -4.23 -3.79 -0.15
CA LEU A 48 -2.89 -3.20 -0.12
C LEU A 48 -2.40 -2.92 -1.53
N VAL A 49 -1.69 -1.82 -1.71
CA VAL A 49 -1.04 -1.45 -2.96
C VAL A 49 0.46 -1.25 -2.70
N LEU A 50 1.28 -2.00 -3.42
CA LEU A 50 2.73 -1.75 -3.51
C LEU A 50 2.93 -0.83 -4.71
N LEU A 51 3.50 0.34 -4.49
CA LEU A 51 3.45 1.42 -5.48
C LEU A 51 4.81 2.07 -5.65
N ASP A 52 5.36 2.03 -6.86
CA ASP A 52 6.55 2.79 -7.18
C ASP A 52 6.18 4.24 -7.47
N ILE A 53 7.07 5.15 -7.12
CA ILE A 53 6.89 6.58 -7.38
C ILE A 53 7.11 6.89 -8.86
N ASN A 54 8.17 6.33 -9.44
CA ASN A 54 8.57 6.65 -10.81
C ASN A 54 7.97 5.64 -11.77
N LEU A 55 6.83 6.01 -12.34
CA LEU A 55 6.15 5.20 -13.34
C LEU A 55 6.35 5.83 -14.72
N PRO A 56 6.35 5.02 -15.80
CA PRO A 56 6.62 5.56 -17.14
C PRO A 56 5.58 6.59 -17.60
N ASP A 57 4.38 6.53 -17.08
CA ASP A 57 3.26 7.38 -17.48
C ASP A 57 2.63 8.14 -16.31
N GLY A 58 3.32 8.25 -15.19
CA GLY A 58 2.75 8.95 -14.04
C GLY A 58 3.64 8.94 -12.82
N ASN A 59 3.07 9.39 -11.73
CA ASN A 59 3.74 9.59 -10.46
C ASN A 59 2.97 8.88 -9.35
N GLY A 60 3.69 8.08 -8.57
CA GLY A 60 3.07 7.30 -7.49
C GLY A 60 2.45 8.16 -6.40
N PHE A 61 3.01 9.32 -6.09
CA PHE A 61 2.41 10.22 -5.09
C PHE A 61 1.02 10.68 -5.53
N GLU A 62 0.88 11.06 -6.78
CA GLU A 62 -0.41 11.49 -7.33
C GLU A 62 -1.41 10.33 -7.30
N MET A 63 -0.95 9.13 -7.65
CA MET A 63 -1.80 7.95 -7.60
C MET A 63 -2.28 7.65 -6.17
N CYS A 64 -1.41 7.76 -5.18
CA CYS A 64 -1.79 7.56 -3.78
C CYS A 64 -2.86 8.58 -3.35
N LYS A 65 -2.72 9.83 -3.77
CA LYS A 65 -3.70 10.87 -3.48
C LYS A 65 -5.05 10.61 -4.15
N LEU A 66 -5.06 9.89 -5.26
CA LEU A 66 -6.30 9.48 -5.92
C LEU A 66 -6.93 8.28 -5.24
N ILE A 67 -6.12 7.35 -4.76
CA ILE A 67 -6.60 6.12 -4.12
C ILE A 67 -7.23 6.41 -2.76
N LYS A 68 -6.51 7.13 -1.90
CA LYS A 68 -6.88 7.24 -0.48
C LYS A 68 -8.25 7.86 -0.24
N PRO A 69 -8.68 8.92 -0.93
CA PRO A 69 -10.00 9.47 -0.69
C PRO A 69 -11.13 8.52 -1.07
N GLN A 70 -10.94 7.70 -2.11
CA GLN A 70 -11.96 6.78 -2.60
C GLN A 70 -11.93 5.45 -1.85
N HIS A 71 -10.74 5.04 -1.39
CA HIS A 71 -10.52 3.76 -0.72
C HIS A 71 -9.68 4.00 0.54
N PRO A 72 -10.25 4.64 1.56
CA PRO A 72 -9.47 5.04 2.74
C PRO A 72 -8.89 3.86 3.53
N ASP A 73 -9.47 2.69 3.40
CA ASP A 73 -8.98 1.50 4.11
C ASP A 73 -7.88 0.75 3.36
N THR A 74 -7.60 1.13 2.12
CA THR A 74 -6.52 0.52 1.36
C THR A 74 -5.17 0.98 1.90
N ILE A 75 -4.31 0.03 2.23
CA ILE A 75 -2.95 0.30 2.68
C ILE A 75 -2.09 0.60 1.46
N VAL A 76 -1.37 1.71 1.46
CA VAL A 76 -0.42 2.03 0.40
C VAL A 76 0.99 1.99 0.98
N ILE A 77 1.86 1.20 0.33
CA ILE A 77 3.28 1.12 0.65
C ILE A 77 4.06 1.54 -0.59
N PHE A 78 4.86 2.58 -0.47
CA PHE A 78 5.78 2.94 -1.55
C PHE A 78 6.97 2.00 -1.54
N LEU A 79 7.33 1.52 -2.73
CA LEU A 79 8.47 0.63 -2.93
C LEU A 79 9.27 1.17 -4.11
N THR A 80 10.33 1.94 -3.82
CA THR A 80 10.96 2.77 -4.83
C THR A 80 12.45 2.94 -4.59
N ALA A 81 13.18 3.33 -5.64
CA ALA A 81 14.59 3.66 -5.56
C ALA A 81 14.84 5.06 -4.98
N ASN A 82 13.80 5.88 -4.86
CA ASN A 82 13.93 7.23 -4.30
C ASN A 82 14.12 7.16 -2.79
N ASP A 83 15.30 7.50 -2.31
CA ASP A 83 15.64 7.42 -0.89
C ASP A 83 15.76 8.78 -0.21
N GLN A 84 15.35 9.85 -0.88
CA GLN A 84 15.38 11.20 -0.33
C GLN A 84 14.39 11.37 0.81
N GLU A 85 14.81 12.00 1.88
CA GLU A 85 13.95 12.24 3.03
C GLU A 85 12.70 13.03 2.65
N SER A 86 12.85 14.04 1.78
CA SER A 86 11.71 14.83 1.31
C SER A 86 10.69 13.99 0.57
N ASP A 87 11.13 12.99 -0.18
CA ASP A 87 10.23 12.09 -0.90
C ASP A 87 9.52 11.14 0.06
N GLN A 88 10.19 10.70 1.12
CA GLN A 88 9.57 9.89 2.16
C GLN A 88 8.48 10.65 2.89
N ILE A 89 8.76 11.91 3.27
CA ILE A 89 7.77 12.77 3.90
C ILE A 89 6.58 12.97 2.98
N ARG A 90 6.83 13.23 1.70
CA ARG A 90 5.78 13.42 0.71
C ARG A 90 4.91 12.17 0.56
N GLY A 91 5.52 10.99 0.64
CA GLY A 91 4.80 9.73 0.60
C GLY A 91 3.83 9.57 1.75
N TYR A 92 4.29 9.84 2.96
CA TYR A 92 3.43 9.77 4.14
C TYR A 92 2.33 10.81 4.12
N GLU A 93 2.63 12.02 3.65
CA GLU A 93 1.63 13.08 3.50
C GLU A 93 0.56 12.72 2.47
N ALA A 94 0.92 11.92 1.46
CA ALA A 94 -0.03 11.44 0.46
C ALA A 94 -0.94 10.34 1.02
N GLY A 95 -0.66 9.83 2.22
CA GLY A 95 -1.47 8.84 2.89
C GLY A 95 -0.89 7.44 2.93
N ALA A 96 0.36 7.27 2.54
CA ALA A 96 1.02 5.96 2.61
C ALA A 96 1.27 5.56 4.05
N VAL A 97 1.18 4.25 4.30
CA VAL A 97 1.47 3.68 5.61
C VAL A 97 2.96 3.44 5.79
N ASP A 98 3.67 3.14 4.71
CA ASP A 98 5.10 2.90 4.77
C ASP A 98 5.79 3.31 3.47
N TYR A 99 7.11 3.46 3.56
CA TYR A 99 7.96 3.87 2.45
C TYR A 99 9.22 3.01 2.49
N ILE A 100 9.37 2.12 1.53
CA ILE A 100 10.48 1.16 1.48
C ILE A 100 11.36 1.47 0.29
N THR A 101 12.65 1.65 0.53
CA THR A 101 13.61 1.95 -0.53
C THR A 101 14.22 0.69 -1.10
N LYS A 102 14.47 0.69 -2.40
CA LYS A 102 15.20 -0.38 -3.10
C LYS A 102 16.70 -0.16 -2.94
N PRO A 103 17.51 -1.21 -2.81
CA PRO A 103 17.11 -2.61 -2.72
C PRO A 103 16.52 -2.97 -1.36
N PHE A 104 15.68 -3.98 -1.33
CA PHE A 104 15.03 -4.43 -0.10
C PHE A 104 15.11 -5.95 0.03
N VAL A 105 14.84 -6.46 1.23
CA VAL A 105 14.79 -7.89 1.50
C VAL A 105 13.35 -8.35 1.37
N ILE A 106 13.10 -9.27 0.43
CA ILE A 106 11.73 -9.73 0.14
C ILE A 106 11.08 -10.37 1.39
N GLY A 107 11.82 -11.14 2.17
CA GLY A 107 11.29 -11.75 3.38
C GLY A 107 10.85 -10.73 4.41
N ALA A 108 11.57 -9.61 4.52
CA ALA A 108 11.19 -8.53 5.43
C ALA A 108 9.89 -7.86 4.96
N LEU A 109 9.75 -7.65 3.65
CA LEU A 109 8.54 -7.07 3.08
C LEU A 109 7.33 -7.99 3.31
N GLN A 110 7.50 -9.29 3.10
CA GLN A 110 6.44 -10.27 3.33
C GLN A 110 5.96 -10.25 4.78
N ARG A 111 6.88 -10.19 5.73
CA ARG A 111 6.54 -10.15 7.16
C ARG A 111 5.86 -8.85 7.53
N LYS A 112 6.30 -7.74 6.95
CA LYS A 112 5.68 -6.43 7.17
C LYS A 112 4.24 -6.41 6.69
N ILE A 113 3.98 -6.93 5.51
CA ILE A 113 2.64 -7.00 4.94
C ILE A 113 1.73 -7.87 5.83
N LYS A 114 2.24 -9.03 6.24
CA LYS A 114 1.48 -9.92 7.12
C LYS A 114 1.15 -9.26 8.45
N ALA A 115 2.11 -8.54 9.02
CA ALA A 115 1.90 -7.82 10.27
C ALA A 115 0.84 -6.73 10.11
N MET A 116 0.87 -5.99 9.02
CA MET A 116 -0.11 -4.95 8.77
C MET A 116 -1.52 -5.50 8.66
N PHE A 117 -1.71 -6.59 7.93
CA PHE A 117 -3.02 -7.22 7.83
C PHE A 117 -3.51 -7.77 9.17
N THR A 118 -2.62 -8.31 9.98
CA THR A 118 -2.96 -8.80 11.31
C THR A 118 -3.41 -7.66 12.21
N MET A 119 -2.71 -6.53 12.18
CA MET A 119 -3.05 -5.37 12.98
C MET A 119 -4.40 -4.77 12.59
N LEU A 120 -4.68 -4.65 11.30
CA LEU A 120 -5.96 -4.15 10.81
C LEU A 120 -7.11 -5.04 11.26
N LYS A 121 -6.90 -6.35 11.23
CA LYS A 121 -7.89 -7.31 11.69
C LYS A 121 -8.22 -7.09 13.17
N HIS A 122 -7.23 -6.78 13.99
CA HIS A 122 -7.43 -6.52 15.41
C HIS A 122 -8.12 -5.18 15.66
N HIS A 123 -8.01 -4.24 14.75
CA HIS A 123 -8.62 -2.91 14.91
C HIS A 123 -10.08 -2.86 14.47
N LYS A 124 -10.55 -3.85 13.73
CA LYS A 124 -11.93 -3.86 13.25
C LYS A 124 -12.97 -3.68 14.37
N PRO A 125 -12.89 -4.44 15.48
CA PRO A 125 -13.85 -4.25 16.57
C PRO A 125 -13.82 -2.86 17.16
N ALA A 126 -12.64 -2.27 17.31
CA ALA A 126 -12.50 -0.92 17.81
C ALA A 126 -13.09 0.10 16.84
N LYS A 127 -12.93 -0.13 15.55
CA LYS A 127 -13.51 0.70 14.52
C LYS A 127 -15.04 0.67 14.57
N ASP A 128 -15.61 -0.48 14.85
CA ASP A 128 -17.05 -0.62 14.99
C ASP A 128 -17.59 0.15 16.21
N ILE A 129 -16.82 0.19 17.28
CA ILE A 129 -17.16 0.99 18.47
C ILE A 129 -17.17 2.47 18.12
N TYR A 130 -16.42 2.88 17.13
CA TYR A 130 -16.27 4.26 16.72
C TYR A 130 -17.41 4.80 15.88
N ASP A 131 -18.38 4.00 15.58
CA ASP A 131 -19.57 4.47 14.91
C ASP A 131 -20.28 5.53 15.75
N ASP A 132 -19.89 5.69 17.02
CA ASP A 132 -20.40 6.77 17.88
C ASP A 132 -19.70 8.12 17.63
N GLY A 133 -18.77 8.18 16.68
CA GLY A 133 -18.11 9.41 16.27
C GLY A 133 -16.72 9.64 16.84
N ARG A 134 -16.17 8.72 17.63
CA ARG A 134 -14.85 8.90 18.24
C ARG A 134 -13.76 8.07 17.60
N GLY A 135 -14.14 7.15 16.76
CA GLY A 135 -13.22 6.15 16.27
C GLY A 135 -12.12 6.65 15.37
N ALA A 136 -12.44 7.55 14.48
CA ALA A 136 -11.46 8.08 13.55
C ALA A 136 -10.32 8.78 14.28
N ALA A 137 -10.64 9.54 15.34
CA ALA A 137 -9.63 10.23 16.11
C ALA A 137 -8.71 9.28 16.87
N ALA A 138 -9.23 8.15 17.35
CA ALA A 138 -8.42 7.18 18.05
C ALA A 138 -7.60 6.31 17.11
N CYS A 139 -8.08 6.06 15.91
CA CYS A 139 -7.33 5.28 14.92
C CYS A 139 -6.10 6.02 14.39
N ALA A 140 -6.23 7.33 14.15
CA ALA A 140 -5.14 8.11 13.58
C ALA A 140 -3.87 8.10 14.47
N PRO A 141 -3.97 8.31 15.79
CA PRO A 141 -2.78 8.21 16.65
C PRO A 141 -2.17 6.82 16.67
N LEU A 142 -2.99 5.79 16.57
CA LEU A 142 -2.49 4.43 16.56
C LEU A 142 -1.59 4.17 15.37
N TRP A 143 -1.97 4.64 14.20
CA TRP A 143 -1.12 4.54 13.02
C TRP A 143 0.20 5.28 13.21
N GLY A 144 0.20 6.40 13.91
CA GLY A 144 1.40 7.16 14.23
C GLY A 144 2.40 6.38 15.06
N PHE A 145 1.95 5.48 15.91
CA PHE A 145 2.84 4.66 16.74
C PHE A 145 3.52 3.54 15.98
N LEU A 146 3.05 3.18 14.82
CA LEU A 146 3.64 2.12 14.02
C LEU A 146 4.86 2.59 13.24
N TYR A 147 5.05 3.88 13.15
CA TYR A 147 6.09 4.52 12.35
C TYR A 147 6.79 5.59 13.13
#